data_2ec858088cc26b1baf4079f1a5b0c0de
#
_entry.id   2ec858088cc26b1baf4079f1a5b0c0de
#
_cell.length_a   1.000
_cell.length_b   1.000
_cell.length_c   1.000
_cell.angle_alpha   90.00
_cell.angle_beta   90.00
_cell.angle_gamma   90.00
#
_symmetry.space_group_name_H-M   'P 1'
#
loop_
_entity.id
_entity.type
_entity.pdbx_description
1 polymer ?
#
loop_
_entity_poly.entity_id
_entity_poly.type
_entity_poly.pdbx_seq_one_letter_code
_entity_poly.pdbx_strand_id
1 'polypeptide(L)'
;MTEHEKTTSPHPFSQRLLAWYDEFGRELPWRSTRDPYRIWISEIILQQTRVAQGYDYYLRFIQRFPTVETLAAAPQDEVMRQWEGLGYYSRARNLHAAAQQIVEQGGFPTDYEGVRKLKGVGDYTAAAICSFAYDLPTAVVDGNVYRVLSRFFGIDTPIDSTAGKKTFAALAQELIVAQRAADYNQAIMDFGALQCTPRAPQCLLCPLNEDCAALAEGTVDSLPIKVKKVAISHRYFVYIWLMESKEEKKQGGSTHFSPSSDTATSKLSMKSPITETDCHTWIHRRGKGDIWQGLYEPL
;
A
#
# COMPACT_ATOMS: atom_id res chain seq x y z
N MET A 1 39.19 -24.49 9.02
CA MET A 1 39.46 -23.75 7.75
C MET A 1 38.38 -22.70 7.67
N THR A 2 38.76 -21.45 7.99
CA THR A 2 37.86 -20.31 8.02
C THR A 2 37.62 -19.86 6.58
N GLU A 3 36.37 -19.97 6.11
CA GLU A 3 35.94 -19.33 4.88
C GLU A 3 36.09 -17.80 5.05
N HIS A 4 37.02 -17.24 4.32
CA HIS A 4 37.13 -15.79 4.16
C HIS A 4 35.85 -15.30 3.48
N GLU A 5 34.97 -14.63 4.23
CA GLU A 5 33.97 -13.73 3.65
C GLU A 5 34.73 -12.73 2.79
N LYS A 6 34.62 -12.92 1.48
CA LYS A 6 35.00 -11.89 0.51
C LYS A 6 34.07 -10.71 0.69
N THR A 7 34.46 -9.73 1.49
CA THR A 7 33.84 -8.40 1.49
C THR A 7 34.13 -7.76 0.15
N THR A 8 33.35 -8.11 -0.87
CA THR A 8 33.35 -7.37 -2.13
C THR A 8 32.81 -5.98 -1.84
N SER A 9 33.56 -4.95 -2.22
CA SER A 9 33.09 -3.56 -2.13
C SER A 9 31.73 -3.43 -2.81
N PRO A 10 30.78 -2.66 -2.25
CA PRO A 10 29.48 -2.46 -2.88
C PRO A 10 29.64 -1.93 -4.31
N HIS A 11 28.70 -2.28 -5.19
CA HIS A 11 28.69 -1.79 -6.58
C HIS A 11 28.74 -0.24 -6.61
N PRO A 12 29.48 0.40 -7.54
CA PRO A 12 29.56 1.87 -7.62
C PRO A 12 28.21 2.58 -7.68
N PHE A 13 27.23 1.98 -8.37
CA PHE A 13 25.84 2.43 -8.34
C PHE A 13 25.31 2.55 -6.92
N SER A 14 25.45 1.49 -6.11
CA SER A 14 24.92 1.42 -4.75
C SER A 14 25.63 2.40 -3.81
N GLN A 15 26.93 2.61 -4.00
CA GLN A 15 27.70 3.59 -3.21
C GLN A 15 27.20 5.02 -3.48
N ARG A 16 27.08 5.41 -4.77
CA ARG A 16 26.61 6.76 -5.15
C ARG A 16 25.14 6.98 -4.77
N LEU A 17 24.33 5.95 -4.86
CA LEU A 17 22.93 5.99 -4.45
C LEU A 17 22.79 6.24 -2.94
N LEU A 18 23.57 5.54 -2.11
CA LEU A 18 23.59 5.75 -0.66
C LEU A 18 24.13 7.13 -0.29
N ALA A 19 25.21 7.60 -0.94
CA ALA A 19 25.73 8.95 -0.72
C ALA A 19 24.68 10.03 -1.02
N TRP A 20 23.91 9.87 -2.11
CA TRP A 20 22.80 10.76 -2.43
C TRP A 20 21.68 10.67 -1.36
N TYR A 21 21.38 9.48 -0.87
CA TYR A 21 20.34 9.30 0.14
C TYR A 21 20.72 9.91 1.50
N ASP A 22 22.00 9.85 1.88
CA ASP A 22 22.48 10.45 3.13
C ASP A 22 22.28 11.99 3.14
N GLU A 23 22.20 12.64 1.95
CA GLU A 23 21.97 14.08 1.82
C GLU A 23 20.51 14.45 1.52
N PHE A 24 19.82 13.66 0.68
CA PHE A 24 18.51 14.02 0.13
C PHE A 24 17.37 13.08 0.55
N GLY A 25 17.64 12.08 1.39
CA GLY A 25 16.64 11.15 1.87
C GLY A 25 15.49 11.84 2.62
N ARG A 26 14.24 11.42 2.36
CA ARG A 26 13.08 12.03 3.01
C ARG A 26 12.98 11.61 4.47
N GLU A 27 12.76 12.56 5.35
CA GLU A 27 12.38 12.30 6.74
C GLU A 27 10.90 11.97 6.83
N LEU A 28 10.58 10.72 7.20
CA LEU A 28 9.21 10.22 7.29
C LEU A 28 9.01 9.50 8.64
N PRO A 29 7.86 9.65 9.31
CA PRO A 29 7.67 9.14 10.68
C PRO A 29 7.81 7.61 10.79
N TRP A 30 7.56 6.87 9.72
CA TRP A 30 7.74 5.41 9.67
C TRP A 30 9.17 4.97 9.37
N ARG A 31 10.09 5.92 9.10
CA ARG A 31 11.52 5.65 8.87
C ARG A 31 12.37 5.86 10.12
N SER A 32 11.85 6.58 11.11
CA SER A 32 12.52 6.81 12.40
C SER A 32 12.31 5.67 13.41
N THR A 33 11.77 4.55 12.97
CA THR A 33 11.46 3.40 13.83
C THR A 33 11.88 2.09 13.19
N ARG A 34 12.18 1.09 14.02
CA ARG A 34 12.41 -0.30 13.63
C ARG A 34 11.25 -1.22 14.05
N ASP A 35 10.18 -0.65 14.57
CA ASP A 35 8.97 -1.39 14.94
C ASP A 35 8.30 -1.98 13.70
N PRO A 36 8.27 -3.33 13.54
CA PRO A 36 7.70 -3.99 12.37
C PRO A 36 6.20 -3.68 12.19
N TYR A 37 5.46 -3.45 13.27
CA TYR A 37 4.06 -3.07 13.20
C TYR A 37 3.90 -1.70 12.52
N ARG A 38 4.64 -0.70 12.98
CA ARG A 38 4.57 0.67 12.44
C ARG A 38 5.02 0.74 10.99
N ILE A 39 6.07 0.00 10.64
CA ILE A 39 6.57 -0.13 9.28
C ILE A 39 5.52 -0.79 8.40
N TRP A 40 4.94 -1.91 8.85
CA TRP A 40 3.89 -2.61 8.11
C TRP A 40 2.67 -1.74 7.84
N ILE A 41 2.17 -0.99 8.84
CA ILE A 41 1.05 -0.05 8.65
C ILE A 41 1.38 0.96 7.54
N SER A 42 2.58 1.55 7.56
CA SER A 42 2.98 2.51 6.51
C SER A 42 3.01 1.87 5.13
N GLU A 43 3.59 0.67 5.01
CA GLU A 43 3.69 -0.04 3.73
C GLU A 43 2.29 -0.35 3.14
N ILE A 44 1.33 -0.75 3.97
CA ILE A 44 -0.03 -1.03 3.50
C ILE A 44 -0.79 0.26 3.14
N ILE A 45 -0.65 1.34 3.92
CA ILE A 45 -1.28 2.63 3.61
C ILE A 45 -0.74 3.19 2.29
N LEU A 46 0.58 3.11 2.07
CA LEU A 46 1.24 3.67 0.90
C LEU A 46 1.06 2.85 -0.39
N GLN A 47 0.50 1.65 -0.33
CA GLN A 47 0.12 0.92 -1.55
C GLN A 47 -0.85 1.76 -2.38
N GLN A 48 -0.42 2.20 -3.58
CA GLN A 48 -1.21 3.05 -4.50
C GLN A 48 -1.70 4.39 -3.89
N THR A 49 -1.08 4.83 -2.79
CA THR A 49 -1.37 6.10 -2.13
C THR A 49 -0.10 6.95 -2.11
N ARG A 50 -0.21 8.22 -2.50
CA ARG A 50 0.93 9.15 -2.46
C ARG A 50 1.32 9.44 -1.01
N VAL A 51 2.62 9.64 -0.75
CA VAL A 51 3.15 9.94 0.60
C VAL A 51 2.41 11.11 1.25
N ALA A 52 2.20 12.22 0.53
CA ALA A 52 1.49 13.39 1.05
C ALA A 52 0.07 13.08 1.53
N GLN A 53 -0.64 12.19 0.83
CA GLN A 53 -1.98 11.74 1.25
C GLN A 53 -1.90 10.73 2.40
N GLY A 54 -0.96 9.78 2.34
CA GLY A 54 -0.82 8.70 3.33
C GLY A 54 -0.30 9.16 4.69
N TYR A 55 0.39 10.32 4.74
CA TYR A 55 1.04 10.83 5.94
C TYR A 55 0.05 11.01 7.11
N ASP A 56 -1.02 11.78 6.90
CA ASP A 56 -2.02 12.04 7.94
C ASP A 56 -2.83 10.79 8.30
N TYR A 57 -3.07 9.91 7.31
CA TYR A 57 -3.72 8.62 7.56
C TYR A 57 -2.88 7.73 8.47
N TYR A 58 -1.57 7.67 8.22
CA TYR A 58 -0.65 6.91 9.06
C TYR A 58 -0.67 7.42 10.50
N LEU A 59 -0.53 8.73 10.71
CA LEU A 59 -0.52 9.31 12.06
C LEU A 59 -1.82 9.01 12.82
N ARG A 60 -2.98 9.23 12.19
CA ARG A 60 -4.29 8.92 12.79
C ARG A 60 -4.47 7.44 13.08
N PHE A 61 -4.01 6.58 12.16
CA PHE A 61 -4.14 5.13 12.32
C PHE A 61 -3.30 4.61 13.49
N ILE A 62 -2.03 5.03 13.60
CA ILE A 62 -1.14 4.66 14.71
C ILE A 62 -1.62 5.28 16.03
N GLN A 63 -2.16 6.48 16.02
CA GLN A 63 -2.77 7.08 17.22
C GLN A 63 -3.95 6.25 17.72
N ARG A 64 -4.81 5.79 16.82
CA ARG A 64 -6.01 4.99 17.18
C ARG A 64 -5.67 3.55 17.54
N PHE A 65 -4.73 2.95 16.83
CA PHE A 65 -4.26 1.58 17.02
C PHE A 65 -2.74 1.59 17.25
N PRO A 66 -2.26 1.91 18.47
CA PRO A 66 -0.83 2.07 18.74
C PRO A 66 -0.04 0.77 18.68
N THR A 67 -0.69 -0.38 18.85
CA THR A 67 -0.08 -1.72 18.80
C THR A 67 -0.89 -2.70 17.96
N VAL A 68 -0.27 -3.80 17.56
CA VAL A 68 -0.94 -4.85 16.79
C VAL A 68 -2.09 -5.49 17.55
N GLU A 69 -1.99 -5.59 18.89
CA GLU A 69 -3.04 -6.14 19.75
C GLU A 69 -4.27 -5.22 19.74
N THR A 70 -4.07 -3.90 19.82
CA THR A 70 -5.19 -2.94 19.78
C THR A 70 -5.88 -2.98 18.42
N LEU A 71 -5.13 -3.16 17.33
CA LEU A 71 -5.71 -3.33 16.01
C LEU A 71 -6.46 -4.66 15.89
N ALA A 72 -5.88 -5.76 16.35
CA ALA A 72 -6.49 -7.10 16.28
C ALA A 72 -7.81 -7.19 17.07
N ALA A 73 -7.87 -6.55 18.24
CA ALA A 73 -9.04 -6.53 19.12
C ALA A 73 -10.15 -5.58 18.66
N ALA A 74 -9.86 -4.65 17.75
CA ALA A 74 -10.83 -3.66 17.30
C ALA A 74 -11.98 -4.29 16.49
N PRO A 75 -13.21 -3.75 16.57
CA PRO A 75 -14.26 -4.12 15.63
C PRO A 75 -13.85 -3.79 14.19
N GLN A 76 -14.14 -4.69 13.25
CA GLN A 76 -13.79 -4.47 11.84
C GLN A 76 -14.35 -3.15 11.29
N ASP A 77 -15.55 -2.76 11.68
CA ASP A 77 -16.19 -1.52 11.23
C ASP A 77 -15.44 -0.27 11.70
N GLU A 78 -14.78 -0.34 12.84
CA GLU A 78 -13.91 0.74 13.32
C GLU A 78 -12.64 0.86 12.47
N VAL A 79 -11.99 -0.26 12.16
CA VAL A 79 -10.83 -0.29 11.26
C VAL A 79 -11.20 0.26 9.88
N MET A 80 -12.36 -0.13 9.34
CA MET A 80 -12.88 0.37 8.06
C MET A 80 -13.15 1.88 8.10
N ARG A 81 -13.66 2.42 9.21
CA ARG A 81 -13.89 3.85 9.40
C ARG A 81 -12.59 4.65 9.41
N GLN A 82 -11.54 4.13 10.07
CA GLN A 82 -10.21 4.77 10.03
C GLN A 82 -9.56 4.73 8.63
N TRP A 83 -10.03 3.85 7.76
CA TRP A 83 -9.55 3.69 6.38
C TRP A 83 -10.35 4.51 5.36
N GLU A 84 -11.45 5.14 5.78
CA GLU A 84 -12.35 5.88 4.90
C GLU A 84 -11.61 6.94 4.08
N GLY A 85 -11.84 6.96 2.76
CA GLY A 85 -11.18 7.88 1.82
C GLY A 85 -9.86 7.38 1.20
N LEU A 86 -9.22 6.33 1.74
CA LEU A 86 -8.01 5.74 1.12
C LEU A 86 -8.31 4.84 -0.09
N GLY A 87 -9.53 4.32 -0.19
CA GLY A 87 -9.91 3.36 -1.21
C GLY A 87 -9.26 1.97 -1.02
N TYR A 88 -9.53 1.06 -1.96
CA TYR A 88 -9.02 -0.31 -1.91
C TYR A 88 -9.20 -0.97 -0.53
N TYR A 89 -10.43 -0.96 -0.02
CA TYR A 89 -10.81 -1.39 1.33
C TYR A 89 -10.44 -2.84 1.68
N SER A 90 -10.15 -3.67 0.67
CA SER A 90 -9.58 -5.00 0.88
C SER A 90 -8.25 -4.96 1.64
N ARG A 91 -7.47 -3.86 1.51
CA ARG A 91 -6.24 -3.67 2.29
C ARG A 91 -6.54 -3.58 3.79
N ALA A 92 -7.53 -2.78 4.19
CA ALA A 92 -7.93 -2.65 5.59
C ALA A 92 -8.43 -3.97 6.18
N ARG A 93 -9.24 -4.72 5.42
CA ARG A 93 -9.72 -6.04 5.86
C ARG A 93 -8.58 -7.04 6.02
N ASN A 94 -7.66 -7.08 5.05
CA ASN A 94 -6.49 -7.96 5.12
C ASN A 94 -5.56 -7.56 6.26
N LEU A 95 -5.35 -6.25 6.47
CA LEU A 95 -4.57 -5.70 7.57
C LEU A 95 -5.13 -6.14 8.92
N HIS A 96 -6.44 -6.02 9.12
CA HIS A 96 -7.11 -6.46 10.34
C HIS A 96 -6.98 -7.97 10.57
N ALA A 97 -7.23 -8.77 9.53
CA ALA A 97 -7.06 -10.23 9.62
C ALA A 97 -5.60 -10.64 9.89
N ALA A 98 -4.62 -9.93 9.29
CA ALA A 98 -3.21 -10.19 9.57
C ALA A 98 -2.80 -9.77 10.98
N ALA A 99 -3.38 -8.69 11.54
CA ALA A 99 -3.16 -8.33 12.94
C ALA A 99 -3.62 -9.44 13.90
N GLN A 100 -4.78 -10.05 13.63
CA GLN A 100 -5.27 -11.20 14.38
C GLN A 100 -4.33 -12.40 14.26
N GLN A 101 -3.83 -12.72 13.04
CA GLN A 101 -2.82 -13.77 12.84
C GLN A 101 -1.55 -13.52 13.65
N ILE A 102 -1.05 -12.28 13.69
CA ILE A 102 0.16 -11.90 14.42
C ILE A 102 -0.03 -12.13 15.94
N VAL A 103 -1.18 -11.74 16.47
CA VAL A 103 -1.49 -11.96 17.89
C VAL A 103 -1.66 -13.45 18.21
N GLU A 104 -2.37 -14.20 17.38
CA GLU A 104 -2.58 -15.65 17.54
C GLU A 104 -1.27 -16.44 17.52
N GLN A 105 -0.28 -16.03 16.71
CA GLN A 105 1.02 -16.71 16.64
C GLN A 105 2.04 -16.21 17.68
N GLY A 106 1.64 -15.27 18.57
CA GLY A 106 2.46 -14.79 19.67
C GLY A 106 3.42 -13.66 19.33
N GLY A 107 3.28 -13.00 18.17
CA GLY A 107 4.09 -11.85 17.79
C GLY A 107 4.34 -11.71 16.29
N PHE A 108 5.00 -10.62 15.92
CA PHE A 108 5.33 -10.34 14.53
C PHE A 108 6.45 -11.29 14.05
N PRO A 109 6.29 -11.94 12.86
CA PRO A 109 7.34 -12.81 12.33
C PRO A 109 8.62 -12.02 12.02
N THR A 110 9.78 -12.64 12.26
CA THR A 110 11.10 -11.99 12.08
C THR A 110 11.85 -12.45 10.83
N ASP A 111 11.28 -13.38 10.06
CA ASP A 111 11.85 -13.89 8.82
C ASP A 111 10.93 -13.64 7.62
N TYR A 112 11.50 -13.70 6.43
CA TYR A 112 10.77 -13.40 5.18
C TYR A 112 9.56 -14.33 4.96
N GLU A 113 9.73 -15.62 5.21
CA GLU A 113 8.67 -16.61 4.95
C GLU A 113 7.49 -16.44 5.93
N GLY A 114 7.77 -16.13 7.18
CA GLY A 114 6.75 -15.83 8.18
C GLY A 114 5.98 -14.55 7.84
N VAL A 115 6.69 -13.46 7.50
CA VAL A 115 6.07 -12.20 7.11
C VAL A 115 5.25 -12.37 5.83
N ARG A 116 5.74 -13.13 4.85
CA ARG A 116 5.09 -13.39 3.57
C ARG A 116 3.76 -14.16 3.72
N LYS A 117 3.61 -14.95 4.77
CA LYS A 117 2.38 -15.72 5.08
C LYS A 117 1.26 -14.88 5.67
N LEU A 118 1.54 -13.67 6.12
CA LEU A 118 0.53 -12.78 6.68
C LEU A 118 -0.50 -12.38 5.62
N LYS A 119 -1.76 -12.27 6.02
CA LYS A 119 -2.86 -11.95 5.11
C LYS A 119 -2.66 -10.63 4.37
N GLY A 120 -2.67 -10.66 3.05
CA GLY A 120 -2.50 -9.49 2.20
C GLY A 120 -1.06 -8.97 2.05
N VAL A 121 -0.07 -9.68 2.59
CA VAL A 121 1.34 -9.38 2.41
C VAL A 121 1.87 -10.09 1.16
N GLY A 122 2.37 -9.30 0.21
CA GLY A 122 3.03 -9.77 -1.01
C GLY A 122 4.54 -9.77 -0.88
N ASP A 123 5.25 -10.24 -1.93
CA ASP A 123 6.72 -10.33 -1.93
C ASP A 123 7.39 -8.99 -1.64
N TYR A 124 6.91 -7.91 -2.28
CA TYR A 124 7.38 -6.55 -2.01
C TYR A 124 7.23 -6.15 -0.53
N THR A 125 6.01 -6.29 0.01
CA THR A 125 5.73 -5.88 1.40
C THR A 125 6.53 -6.70 2.40
N ALA A 126 6.70 -8.01 2.15
CA ALA A 126 7.53 -8.87 2.98
C ALA A 126 9.00 -8.43 2.95
N ALA A 127 9.55 -8.17 1.76
CA ALA A 127 10.93 -7.68 1.62
C ALA A 127 11.13 -6.33 2.32
N ALA A 128 10.18 -5.40 2.17
CA ALA A 128 10.23 -4.09 2.80
C ALA A 128 10.22 -4.19 4.34
N ILE A 129 9.30 -4.96 4.92
CA ILE A 129 9.25 -5.16 6.37
C ILE A 129 10.54 -5.82 6.88
N CYS A 130 10.99 -6.89 6.22
CA CYS A 130 12.21 -7.60 6.61
C CYS A 130 13.45 -6.71 6.55
N SER A 131 13.56 -5.89 5.52
CA SER A 131 14.66 -4.94 5.38
C SER A 131 14.56 -3.80 6.40
N PHE A 132 13.41 -3.13 6.51
CA PHE A 132 13.27 -1.92 7.32
C PHE A 132 13.24 -2.19 8.82
N ALA A 133 12.61 -3.30 9.27
CA ALA A 133 12.51 -3.63 10.68
C ALA A 133 13.70 -4.44 11.19
N TYR A 134 14.22 -5.37 10.37
CA TYR A 134 15.19 -6.37 10.82
C TYR A 134 16.54 -6.28 10.12
N ASP A 135 16.75 -5.28 9.25
CA ASP A 135 17.96 -5.12 8.42
C ASP A 135 18.33 -6.37 7.58
N LEU A 136 17.34 -7.23 7.28
CA LEU A 136 17.59 -8.36 6.42
C LEU A 136 17.91 -7.87 4.99
N PRO A 137 18.92 -8.45 4.33
CA PRO A 137 19.32 -8.02 2.99
C PRO A 137 18.37 -8.54 1.91
N THR A 138 17.10 -8.13 2.01
CA THR A 138 16.02 -8.45 1.06
C THR A 138 15.73 -7.24 0.19
N ALA A 139 15.98 -7.34 -1.11
CA ALA A 139 15.76 -6.24 -2.04
C ALA A 139 14.27 -6.00 -2.31
N VAL A 140 13.84 -4.74 -2.31
CA VAL A 140 12.50 -4.32 -2.75
C VAL A 140 12.51 -3.98 -4.23
N VAL A 141 11.42 -4.29 -4.94
CA VAL A 141 11.25 -3.93 -6.35
C VAL A 141 9.85 -3.37 -6.56
N ASP A 142 9.75 -2.05 -6.56
CA ASP A 142 8.53 -1.30 -6.88
C ASP A 142 8.64 -0.59 -8.24
N GLY A 143 7.65 0.22 -8.57
CA GLY A 143 7.66 1.00 -9.82
C GLY A 143 8.82 2.00 -9.93
N ASN A 144 9.33 2.51 -8.80
CA ASN A 144 10.48 3.39 -8.77
C ASN A 144 11.76 2.61 -9.04
N VAL A 145 11.93 1.47 -8.36
CA VAL A 145 13.08 0.58 -8.53
C VAL A 145 13.17 0.07 -9.97
N TYR A 146 12.07 -0.42 -10.54
CA TYR A 146 12.02 -0.81 -11.95
C TYR A 146 12.53 0.31 -12.87
N ARG A 147 12.08 1.53 -12.65
CA ARG A 147 12.47 2.68 -13.49
C ARG A 147 13.94 3.04 -13.35
N VAL A 148 14.45 3.10 -12.12
CA VAL A 148 15.86 3.44 -11.85
C VAL A 148 16.77 2.39 -12.46
N LEU A 149 16.53 1.11 -12.18
CA LEU A 149 17.36 0.02 -12.68
C LEU A 149 17.26 -0.11 -14.22
N SER A 150 16.05 -0.01 -14.78
CA SER A 150 15.85 -0.07 -16.23
C SER A 150 16.65 1.04 -16.95
N ARG A 151 16.58 2.26 -16.45
CA ARG A 151 17.29 3.42 -17.05
C ARG A 151 18.81 3.35 -16.84
N PHE A 152 19.23 3.05 -15.63
CA PHE A 152 20.67 3.05 -15.33
C PHE A 152 21.42 1.95 -16.07
N PHE A 153 20.86 0.73 -16.10
CA PHE A 153 21.48 -0.44 -16.74
C PHE A 153 21.02 -0.66 -18.19
N GLY A 154 20.17 0.20 -18.76
CA GLY A 154 19.67 0.07 -20.13
C GLY A 154 18.79 -1.18 -20.36
N ILE A 155 18.04 -1.63 -19.34
CA ILE A 155 17.27 -2.88 -19.46
C ILE A 155 15.93 -2.59 -20.11
N ASP A 156 15.70 -3.17 -21.29
CA ASP A 156 14.51 -3.04 -22.12
C ASP A 156 13.50 -4.17 -21.91
N THR A 157 13.83 -5.19 -21.11
CA THR A 157 12.90 -6.29 -20.79
C THR A 157 11.66 -5.74 -20.10
N PRO A 158 10.44 -6.07 -20.60
CA PRO A 158 9.21 -5.54 -20.03
C PRO A 158 9.04 -5.90 -18.55
N ILE A 159 8.86 -4.89 -17.71
CA ILE A 159 8.78 -5.04 -16.23
C ILE A 159 7.57 -5.84 -15.74
N ASP A 160 6.52 -5.94 -16.55
CA ASP A 160 5.29 -6.67 -16.26
C ASP A 160 5.27 -8.09 -16.84
N SER A 161 6.34 -8.51 -17.51
CA SER A 161 6.57 -9.89 -17.94
C SER A 161 7.16 -10.74 -16.80
N THR A 162 6.99 -12.07 -16.89
CA THR A 162 7.61 -13.01 -15.93
C THR A 162 9.14 -12.93 -15.98
N ALA A 163 9.71 -12.83 -17.19
CA ALA A 163 11.16 -12.67 -17.37
C ALA A 163 11.66 -11.37 -16.73
N GLY A 164 10.99 -10.24 -17.01
CA GLY A 164 11.36 -8.94 -16.44
C GLY A 164 11.32 -8.95 -14.91
N LYS A 165 10.26 -9.46 -14.31
CA LYS A 165 10.18 -9.57 -12.83
C LYS A 165 11.36 -10.34 -12.26
N LYS A 166 11.75 -11.46 -12.87
CA LYS A 166 12.88 -12.29 -12.44
C LYS A 166 14.21 -11.55 -12.61
N THR A 167 14.43 -10.92 -13.76
CA THR A 167 15.66 -10.17 -14.06
C THR A 167 15.86 -9.01 -13.07
N PHE A 168 14.84 -8.18 -12.87
CA PHE A 168 14.94 -7.04 -11.97
C PHE A 168 15.05 -7.44 -10.50
N ALA A 169 14.38 -8.51 -10.07
CA ALA A 169 14.51 -9.03 -8.71
C ALA A 169 15.94 -9.55 -8.45
N ALA A 170 16.53 -10.28 -9.40
CA ALA A 170 17.90 -10.77 -9.29
C ALA A 170 18.91 -9.61 -9.24
N LEU A 171 18.77 -8.63 -10.13
CA LEU A 171 19.64 -7.45 -10.15
C LEU A 171 19.51 -6.61 -8.88
N ALA A 172 18.29 -6.35 -8.41
CA ALA A 172 18.08 -5.61 -7.16
C ALA A 172 18.74 -6.33 -5.97
N GLN A 173 18.65 -7.66 -5.92
CA GLN A 173 19.25 -8.47 -4.87
C GLN A 173 20.79 -8.50 -4.95
N GLU A 174 21.36 -8.43 -6.14
CA GLU A 174 22.82 -8.32 -6.35
C GLU A 174 23.35 -6.97 -5.87
N LEU A 175 22.59 -5.90 -6.10
CA LEU A 175 23.02 -4.52 -5.81
C LEU A 175 22.82 -4.10 -4.36
N ILE A 176 22.07 -4.87 -3.56
CA ILE A 176 21.78 -4.49 -2.16
C ILE A 176 23.06 -4.45 -1.33
N VAL A 177 23.18 -3.43 -0.50
CA VAL A 177 24.28 -3.29 0.45
C VAL A 177 23.83 -3.90 1.78
N ALA A 178 24.28 -5.12 2.07
CA ALA A 178 23.80 -5.91 3.21
C ALA A 178 23.91 -5.18 4.56
N GLN A 179 24.98 -4.40 4.76
CA GLN A 179 25.23 -3.63 6.00
C GLN A 179 24.33 -2.39 6.15
N ARG A 180 23.65 -1.99 5.07
CA ARG A 180 22.74 -0.83 5.00
C ARG A 180 21.51 -1.18 4.16
N ALA A 181 20.93 -2.39 4.36
CA ALA A 181 19.87 -2.92 3.52
C ALA A 181 18.61 -2.03 3.55
N ALA A 182 18.22 -1.56 4.73
CA ALA A 182 17.10 -0.65 4.89
C ALA A 182 17.33 0.67 4.16
N ASP A 183 18.51 1.30 4.36
CA ASP A 183 18.86 2.57 3.73
C ASP A 183 18.91 2.42 2.20
N TYR A 184 19.52 1.33 1.71
CA TYR A 184 19.61 1.06 0.27
C TYR A 184 18.23 0.96 -0.39
N ASN A 185 17.33 0.19 0.20
CA ASN A 185 15.97 0.05 -0.32
C ASN A 185 15.19 1.37 -0.26
N GLN A 186 15.33 2.15 0.80
CA GLN A 186 14.74 3.48 0.89
C GLN A 186 15.37 4.45 -0.10
N ALA A 187 16.70 4.39 -0.28
CA ALA A 187 17.45 5.23 -1.20
C ALA A 187 16.97 5.05 -2.65
N ILE A 188 16.86 3.82 -3.14
CA ILE A 188 16.46 3.59 -4.52
C ILE A 188 15.00 3.99 -4.79
N MET A 189 14.11 3.82 -3.80
CA MET A 189 12.73 4.29 -3.91
C MET A 189 12.64 5.82 -3.92
N ASP A 190 13.38 6.50 -3.04
CA ASP A 190 13.42 7.97 -2.98
C ASP A 190 14.08 8.56 -4.22
N PHE A 191 15.17 7.97 -4.67
CA PHE A 191 15.85 8.38 -5.90
C PHE A 191 14.91 8.30 -7.10
N GLY A 192 14.13 7.23 -7.21
CA GLY A 192 13.12 7.11 -8.24
C GLY A 192 11.98 8.13 -8.11
N ALA A 193 11.60 8.49 -6.88
CA ALA A 193 10.52 9.44 -6.65
C ALA A 193 10.93 10.91 -6.83
N LEU A 194 12.18 11.26 -6.52
CA LEU A 194 12.65 12.65 -6.44
C LEU A 194 13.60 13.02 -7.58
N GLN A 195 14.54 12.15 -7.95
CA GLN A 195 15.59 12.42 -8.93
C GLN A 195 15.28 11.78 -10.29
N CYS A 196 15.14 10.46 -10.37
CA CYS A 196 14.84 9.73 -11.58
C CYS A 196 13.31 9.61 -11.80
N THR A 197 12.63 10.75 -11.90
CA THR A 197 11.17 10.85 -12.00
C THR A 197 10.63 10.24 -13.29
N PRO A 198 9.31 9.84 -13.34
CA PRO A 198 8.71 9.28 -14.55
C PRO A 198 8.71 10.23 -15.75
N ARG A 199 8.55 11.52 -15.48
CA ARG A 199 8.50 12.59 -16.51
C ARG A 199 9.53 13.65 -16.17
N ALA A 200 10.24 14.13 -17.19
CA ALA A 200 11.23 15.20 -17.09
C ALA A 200 12.22 15.02 -15.90
N PRO A 201 12.94 13.90 -15.77
CA PRO A 201 13.95 13.72 -14.75
C PRO A 201 15.09 14.70 -14.97
N GLN A 202 15.71 15.21 -13.88
CA GLN A 202 16.84 16.14 -13.95
C GLN A 202 18.16 15.38 -14.18
N CYS A 203 18.33 14.81 -15.37
CA CYS A 203 19.46 13.93 -15.69
C CYS A 203 20.82 14.64 -15.60
N LEU A 204 20.92 15.89 -15.96
CA LEU A 204 22.19 16.66 -15.92
C LEU A 204 22.70 16.86 -14.48
N LEU A 205 21.80 16.89 -13.48
CA LEU A 205 22.14 17.03 -12.06
C LEU A 205 22.12 15.68 -11.33
N CYS A 206 21.98 14.58 -12.07
CA CYS A 206 21.88 13.26 -11.50
C CYS A 206 23.27 12.74 -11.11
N PRO A 207 23.51 12.27 -9.87
CA PRO A 207 24.83 11.75 -9.47
C PRO A 207 25.21 10.44 -10.18
N LEU A 208 24.26 9.83 -10.92
CA LEU A 208 24.45 8.60 -11.68
C LEU A 208 24.55 8.85 -13.20
N ASN A 209 24.60 10.11 -13.66
CA ASN A 209 24.49 10.47 -15.08
C ASN A 209 25.61 9.90 -15.95
N GLU A 210 26.86 9.87 -15.44
CA GLU A 210 28.04 9.46 -16.19
C GLU A 210 27.97 8.00 -16.68
N ASP A 211 27.37 7.10 -15.88
CA ASP A 211 27.27 5.69 -16.20
C ASP A 211 25.83 5.26 -16.57
N CYS A 212 24.91 6.23 -16.76
CA CYS A 212 23.51 5.93 -17.05
C CYS A 212 23.33 5.56 -18.53
N ALA A 213 23.10 4.28 -18.82
CA ALA A 213 22.89 3.78 -20.17
C ALA A 213 21.76 4.50 -20.92
N ALA A 214 20.59 4.67 -20.27
CA ALA A 214 19.46 5.35 -20.90
C ALA A 214 19.74 6.82 -21.24
N LEU A 215 20.59 7.51 -20.47
CA LEU A 215 21.00 8.88 -20.80
C LEU A 215 21.95 8.87 -22.00
N ALA A 216 22.94 7.99 -22.02
CA ALA A 216 23.89 7.85 -23.12
C ALA A 216 23.20 7.48 -24.44
N GLU A 217 22.19 6.65 -24.40
CA GLU A 217 21.44 6.15 -25.55
C GLU A 217 20.21 7.00 -25.94
N GLY A 218 19.86 8.02 -25.14
CA GLY A 218 18.69 8.85 -25.38
C GLY A 218 17.35 8.11 -25.15
N THR A 219 17.34 7.04 -24.33
CA THR A 219 16.17 6.16 -24.12
C THR A 219 15.44 6.43 -22.78
N VAL A 220 15.76 7.51 -22.08
CA VAL A 220 15.19 7.85 -20.76
C VAL A 220 13.67 7.84 -20.74
N ASP A 221 13.02 8.40 -21.75
CA ASP A 221 11.55 8.52 -21.79
C ASP A 221 10.85 7.21 -22.20
N SER A 222 11.56 6.29 -22.83
CA SER A 222 11.04 4.99 -23.26
C SER A 222 11.15 3.91 -22.18
N LEU A 223 12.00 4.10 -21.17
CA LEU A 223 12.24 3.14 -20.10
C LEU A 223 11.55 3.53 -18.78
N PRO A 224 10.99 2.58 -18.04
CA PRO A 224 10.92 1.12 -18.30
C PRO A 224 9.82 0.73 -19.31
N ILE A 225 10.03 -0.37 -20.03
CA ILE A 225 9.03 -0.90 -20.95
C ILE A 225 7.92 -1.65 -20.20
N LYS A 226 6.66 -1.43 -20.64
CA LYS A 226 5.46 -2.16 -20.20
C LYS A 226 4.69 -2.64 -21.43
N VAL A 227 4.27 -3.90 -21.42
CA VAL A 227 3.50 -4.50 -22.51
C VAL A 227 2.01 -4.53 -22.20
N LYS A 228 1.65 -4.76 -20.93
CA LYS A 228 0.25 -4.87 -20.53
C LYS A 228 -0.42 -3.49 -20.48
N LYS A 229 -1.45 -3.31 -21.29
CA LYS A 229 -2.36 -2.17 -21.19
C LYS A 229 -3.40 -2.47 -20.12
N VAL A 230 -3.60 -1.53 -19.20
CA VAL A 230 -4.68 -1.63 -18.20
C VAL A 230 -6.00 -1.42 -18.92
N ALA A 231 -6.88 -2.43 -18.93
CA ALA A 231 -8.24 -2.26 -19.40
C ALA A 231 -9.03 -1.42 -18.39
N ILE A 232 -9.63 -0.32 -18.86
CA ILE A 232 -10.52 0.50 -18.04
C ILE A 232 -11.90 -0.14 -18.09
N SER A 233 -12.45 -0.50 -16.91
CA SER A 233 -13.83 -0.97 -16.76
C SER A 233 -14.67 0.15 -16.14
N HIS A 234 -15.76 0.51 -16.80
CA HIS A 234 -16.75 1.45 -16.27
C HIS A 234 -17.82 0.67 -15.52
N ARG A 235 -18.15 1.10 -14.32
CA ARG A 235 -19.26 0.56 -13.51
C ARG A 235 -20.24 1.68 -13.22
N TYR A 236 -21.52 1.41 -13.41
CA TYR A 236 -22.59 2.33 -13.12
C TYR A 236 -23.37 1.78 -11.92
N PHE A 237 -23.60 2.63 -10.92
CA PHE A 237 -24.35 2.29 -9.73
C PHE A 237 -25.60 3.15 -9.71
N VAL A 238 -26.76 2.51 -9.50
CA VAL A 238 -28.03 3.19 -9.31
C VAL A 238 -28.47 2.90 -7.88
N TYR A 239 -28.73 3.95 -7.12
CA TYR A 239 -29.20 3.85 -5.75
C TYR A 239 -30.60 4.41 -5.66
N ILE A 240 -31.47 3.73 -4.94
CA ILE A 240 -32.82 4.19 -4.60
C ILE A 240 -32.78 4.62 -3.14
N TRP A 241 -33.01 5.91 -2.90
CA TRP A 241 -33.07 6.46 -1.56
C TRP A 241 -34.51 6.44 -1.07
N LEU A 242 -34.82 5.54 -0.12
CA LEU A 242 -36.11 5.45 0.52
C LEU A 242 -36.05 6.21 1.85
N MET A 243 -36.84 7.25 2.00
CA MET A 243 -37.01 7.98 3.25
C MET A 243 -38.46 7.79 3.74
N GLU A 244 -38.61 7.34 4.97
CA GLU A 244 -39.90 7.31 5.66
C GLU A 244 -40.02 8.63 6.45
N SER A 245 -40.93 9.53 6.01
CA SER A 245 -41.31 10.70 6.80
C SER A 245 -42.44 10.34 7.73
N LYS A 246 -42.33 10.72 9.00
CA LYS A 246 -43.46 10.69 9.93
C LYS A 246 -44.43 11.83 9.59
N GLU A 247 -45.15 11.80 8.50
CA GLU A 247 -46.34 12.60 8.32
C GLU A 247 -47.53 11.88 8.91
N GLU A 248 -48.34 12.63 9.61
CA GLU A 248 -49.54 12.19 10.37
C GLU A 248 -50.41 11.19 9.64
N LYS A 249 -50.75 10.13 10.37
CA LYS A 249 -51.82 9.18 9.99
C LYS A 249 -53.13 9.92 9.69
N LYS A 250 -53.36 10.31 8.43
CA LYS A 250 -54.70 10.43 7.91
C LYS A 250 -55.07 9.08 7.29
N GLN A 251 -56.13 8.52 7.80
CA GLN A 251 -56.70 7.22 7.52
C GLN A 251 -56.73 6.89 6.01
N GLY A 252 -56.25 5.71 5.64
CA GLY A 252 -56.59 5.08 4.38
C GLY A 252 -55.51 4.18 3.79
N GLY A 253 -55.66 2.85 3.92
CA GLY A 253 -55.12 1.87 2.98
C GLY A 253 -53.75 1.30 3.32
N SER A 254 -53.70 0.22 4.07
CA SER A 254 -52.54 -0.63 4.32
C SER A 254 -52.21 -1.45 3.08
N THR A 255 -51.08 -1.21 2.45
CA THR A 255 -50.37 -2.21 1.63
C THR A 255 -49.15 -2.69 2.39
N HIS A 256 -49.29 -3.87 3.01
CA HIS A 256 -48.16 -4.56 3.63
C HIS A 256 -47.19 -5.05 2.54
N PHE A 257 -46.03 -4.51 2.50
CA PHE A 257 -44.90 -5.10 1.81
C PHE A 257 -44.07 -5.87 2.85
N SER A 258 -44.10 -7.19 2.78
CA SER A 258 -43.24 -8.05 3.63
C SER A 258 -41.97 -8.37 2.85
N PRO A 259 -40.80 -7.95 3.32
CA PRO A 259 -39.52 -8.36 2.69
C PRO A 259 -39.24 -9.82 3.07
N SER A 260 -38.77 -10.58 2.09
CA SER A 260 -38.26 -11.94 2.27
C SER A 260 -37.04 -11.98 3.21
N SER A 261 -36.94 -13.05 3.99
CA SER A 261 -36.18 -13.20 5.24
C SER A 261 -34.65 -13.36 5.16
N ASP A 262 -33.97 -12.94 4.08
CA ASP A 262 -32.53 -13.28 3.89
C ASP A 262 -31.58 -12.14 3.73
N THR A 263 -31.97 -10.90 4.02
CA THR A 263 -31.04 -9.75 4.00
C THR A 263 -31.02 -9.09 5.37
N ALA A 264 -29.82 -9.11 6.02
CA ALA A 264 -29.62 -8.39 7.28
C ALA A 264 -29.67 -6.87 7.00
N THR A 265 -30.86 -6.30 7.11
CA THR A 265 -31.13 -4.87 7.02
C THR A 265 -30.95 -4.24 8.40
N SER A 266 -30.03 -3.28 8.53
CA SER A 266 -29.90 -2.48 9.74
C SER A 266 -30.54 -1.11 9.52
N LYS A 267 -31.33 -0.67 10.49
CA LYS A 267 -31.96 0.66 10.51
C LYS A 267 -31.00 1.64 11.18
N LEU A 268 -30.46 2.60 10.45
CA LEU A 268 -29.67 3.69 11.02
C LEU A 268 -30.54 4.94 11.13
N SER A 269 -30.59 5.52 12.34
CA SER A 269 -31.21 6.82 12.57
C SER A 269 -30.17 7.91 12.41
N MET A 270 -30.31 8.78 11.41
CA MET A 270 -29.51 9.99 11.27
C MET A 270 -30.31 11.18 11.81
N LYS A 271 -29.73 11.89 12.79
CA LYS A 271 -30.25 13.20 13.19
C LYS A 271 -29.67 14.24 12.25
N SER A 272 -30.54 14.87 11.44
CA SER A 272 -30.19 16.03 10.63
C SER A 272 -30.27 17.31 11.49
N PRO A 273 -29.33 18.27 11.36
CA PRO A 273 -29.42 19.56 12.08
C PRO A 273 -30.50 20.52 11.53
N ILE A 274 -31.27 20.12 10.53
CA ILE A 274 -32.28 20.95 9.87
C ILE A 274 -33.64 20.27 10.07
N THR A 275 -34.37 20.70 11.11
CA THR A 275 -35.73 20.32 11.52
C THR A 275 -35.89 18.94 12.20
N GLU A 276 -36.65 18.96 13.30
CA GLU A 276 -36.96 17.83 14.22
C GLU A 276 -37.87 16.72 13.61
N THR A 277 -37.61 16.31 12.40
CA THR A 277 -38.26 15.11 11.84
C THR A 277 -37.27 13.96 11.85
N ASP A 278 -37.53 12.94 12.65
CA ASP A 278 -36.79 11.67 12.60
C ASP A 278 -36.97 11.04 11.20
N CYS A 279 -36.00 11.27 10.32
CA CYS A 279 -35.94 10.58 9.03
C CYS A 279 -35.19 9.26 9.18
N HIS A 280 -35.81 8.18 8.76
CA HIS A 280 -35.20 6.86 8.69
C HIS A 280 -34.90 6.50 7.24
N THR A 281 -33.72 5.95 6.99
CA THR A 281 -33.37 5.39 5.69
C THR A 281 -32.94 3.94 5.85
N TRP A 282 -33.20 3.17 4.81
CA TRP A 282 -32.81 1.76 4.77
C TRP A 282 -31.46 1.65 4.08
N ILE A 283 -30.53 0.92 4.72
CA ILE A 283 -29.21 0.62 4.17
C ILE A 283 -28.97 -0.88 4.29
N HIS A 284 -28.19 -1.43 3.36
CA HIS A 284 -27.73 -2.80 3.47
C HIS A 284 -26.19 -2.85 3.38
N ARG A 285 -25.63 -3.92 3.93
CA ARG A 285 -24.19 -4.16 3.88
C ARG A 285 -23.87 -4.97 2.63
N ARG A 286 -22.94 -4.45 1.80
CA ARG A 286 -22.49 -5.11 0.57
C ARG A 286 -21.92 -6.49 0.84
N GLY A 287 -22.35 -7.46 0.06
CA GLY A 287 -22.01 -8.88 0.20
C GLY A 287 -20.59 -9.23 -0.26
N LYS A 288 -20.28 -10.51 -0.10
CA LYS A 288 -19.00 -11.10 -0.52
C LYS A 288 -18.85 -11.02 -2.04
N GLY A 289 -17.64 -10.63 -2.50
CA GLY A 289 -17.30 -10.53 -3.93
C GLY A 289 -17.50 -9.15 -4.54
N ASP A 290 -18.12 -8.21 -3.84
CA ASP A 290 -18.16 -6.79 -4.25
C ASP A 290 -16.84 -6.08 -3.96
N ILE A 291 -16.48 -5.10 -4.83
CA ILE A 291 -15.27 -4.29 -4.61
C ILE A 291 -15.32 -3.46 -3.34
N TRP A 292 -16.54 -3.14 -2.88
CA TRP A 292 -16.83 -2.43 -1.64
C TRP A 292 -17.45 -3.34 -0.57
N GLN A 293 -17.13 -4.64 -0.64
CA GLN A 293 -17.61 -5.63 0.34
C GLN A 293 -17.45 -5.11 1.78
N GLY A 294 -18.52 -5.26 2.55
CA GLY A 294 -18.55 -4.87 3.97
C GLY A 294 -18.82 -3.40 4.22
N LEU A 295 -18.91 -2.56 3.19
CA LEU A 295 -19.42 -1.19 3.28
C LEU A 295 -20.94 -1.19 3.19
N TYR A 296 -21.55 -0.11 3.67
CA TYR A 296 -22.99 0.09 3.62
C TYR A 296 -23.40 0.95 2.42
N GLU A 297 -24.53 0.66 1.84
CA GLU A 297 -25.13 1.45 0.76
C GLU A 297 -26.63 1.59 0.97
N PRO A 298 -27.29 2.64 0.41
CA PRO A 298 -28.75 2.71 0.33
C PRO A 298 -29.32 1.51 -0.44
N LEU A 299 -30.55 1.10 -0.13
CA LEU A 299 -31.25 0.04 -0.84
C LEU A 299 -31.58 0.43 -2.29
#